data_29186167047a3134876f376ad53957ab
#
_entry.id   29186167047a3134876f376ad53957ab
#
_cell.length_a   1.000
_cell.length_b   1.000
_cell.length_c   1.000
_cell.angle_alpha   90.00
_cell.angle_beta   90.00
_cell.angle_gamma   90.00
#
_symmetry.space_group_name_H-M   'P 1'
#
loop_
_entity.id
_entity.type
_entity.pdbx_description
1 polymer ?
#
loop_
_entity_poly.entity_id
_entity_poly.type
_entity_poly.pdbx_seq_one_letter_code
_entity_poly.pdbx_strand_id
1 'polypeptide(L)'
;VICDGQGKAVDDLVDRFGFREITVRGKDILMNGRKLWIKGFCRHEDHPQFGCALPLAAMQQDLLLMRDMGANSVRTSHYPNDEIFLDLCDETGVLVWEENHARGLSEEAMRNPNFERQCEDCIREMIGTHYNHPSIYIWGILNECASHTEYGKGCYERQLSLIRSLDRSRPRSFASCQFKTDICFGLADVVSYNIYPLWYHDTPVEEYLRDLYDWVQQTEGAGKPFLITEVGAGAVYGYRTPEKVKWSEEYQADALEKQLKAILAREGVSGVYVWQFCDCRVCDSWFHVRPRTMNNKGIVDEYRRPKLSYAAVRDIFREC
;
A
#
# COMPACT_ATOMS: atom_id res chain seq x y z
N VAL A 1 -3.65 28.43 21.27
CA VAL A 1 -4.17 29.81 21.33
C VAL A 1 -3.03 30.77 20.99
N ILE A 2 -3.26 31.66 20.04
CA ILE A 2 -2.35 32.74 19.67
C ILE A 2 -2.76 33.99 20.45
N CYS A 3 -1.81 34.59 21.14
CA CYS A 3 -2.08 35.81 21.93
C CYS A 3 -1.28 37.00 21.35
N ASP A 4 -1.85 38.19 21.50
CA ASP A 4 -1.15 39.45 21.24
C ASP A 4 -0.07 39.73 22.29
N GLY A 5 0.69 40.81 22.12
CA GLY A 5 1.74 41.21 23.07
C GLY A 5 1.24 41.64 24.45
N GLN A 6 -0.08 41.68 24.67
CA GLN A 6 -0.73 41.97 25.96
C GLN A 6 -1.34 40.69 26.60
N GLY A 7 -1.17 39.51 25.96
CA GLY A 7 -1.69 38.24 26.43
C GLY A 7 -3.16 37.99 26.12
N LYS A 8 -3.79 38.84 25.28
CA LYS A 8 -5.18 38.63 24.84
C LYS A 8 -5.18 37.62 23.69
N ALA A 9 -6.06 36.61 23.76
CA ALA A 9 -6.27 35.67 22.69
C ALA A 9 -6.80 36.40 21.43
N VAL A 10 -6.14 36.20 20.29
CA VAL A 10 -6.50 36.77 18.99
C VAL A 10 -6.84 35.71 17.98
N ASP A 11 -6.39 34.47 18.19
CA ASP A 11 -6.69 33.32 17.34
C ASP A 11 -6.45 32.02 18.09
N ASP A 12 -6.94 30.88 17.54
CA ASP A 12 -6.60 29.55 18.04
C ASP A 12 -6.42 28.57 16.88
N LEU A 13 -5.61 27.55 17.14
CA LEU A 13 -5.40 26.42 16.27
C LEU A 13 -5.62 25.15 17.10
N VAL A 14 -6.42 24.24 16.58
CA VAL A 14 -6.62 22.90 17.15
C VAL A 14 -6.08 21.88 16.16
N ASP A 15 -5.15 21.04 16.63
CA ASP A 15 -4.62 19.95 15.84
C ASP A 15 -4.73 18.64 16.63
N ARG A 16 -4.93 17.53 15.92
CA ARG A 16 -4.99 16.19 16.50
C ARG A 16 -3.62 15.53 16.46
N PHE A 17 -3.35 14.74 17.47
CA PHE A 17 -2.19 13.87 17.48
C PHE A 17 -2.45 12.66 18.37
N GLY A 18 -1.64 11.62 18.22
CA GLY A 18 -1.73 10.43 19.06
C GLY A 18 -0.36 9.88 19.42
N PHE A 19 -0.26 9.24 20.59
CA PHE A 19 0.95 8.57 21.02
C PHE A 19 0.90 7.10 20.67
N ARG A 20 1.90 6.63 19.97
CA ARG A 20 2.17 5.21 19.72
C ARG A 20 3.65 5.02 19.42
N GLU A 21 4.14 3.83 19.60
CA GLU A 21 5.50 3.42 19.23
C GLU A 21 5.42 2.40 18.10
N ILE A 22 6.12 2.65 16.99
CA ILE A 22 6.31 1.68 15.90
C ILE A 22 7.79 1.33 15.84
N THR A 23 8.12 0.05 16.01
CA THR A 23 9.51 -0.43 15.96
C THR A 23 9.63 -1.65 15.08
N VAL A 24 10.82 -1.80 14.49
CA VAL A 24 11.21 -3.00 13.76
C VAL A 24 12.21 -3.78 14.61
N ARG A 25 11.93 -5.05 14.88
CA ARG A 25 12.82 -5.94 15.62
C ARG A 25 12.97 -7.28 14.89
N GLY A 26 14.12 -7.50 14.26
CA GLY A 26 14.30 -8.64 13.38
C GLY A 26 13.25 -8.68 12.29
N LYS A 27 12.53 -9.78 12.18
CA LYS A 27 11.48 -9.99 11.16
C LYS A 27 10.11 -9.41 11.53
N ASP A 28 9.99 -8.76 12.68
CA ASP A 28 8.70 -8.29 13.19
C ASP A 28 8.58 -6.77 13.16
N ILE A 29 7.41 -6.31 12.79
CA ILE A 29 6.95 -4.93 13.02
C ILE A 29 6.17 -4.95 14.33
N LEU A 30 6.50 -4.04 15.25
CA LEU A 30 5.84 -3.96 16.56
C LEU A 30 5.11 -2.62 16.68
N MET A 31 3.91 -2.65 17.22
CA MET A 31 3.17 -1.46 17.67
C MET A 31 2.96 -1.55 19.18
N ASN A 32 3.46 -0.56 19.91
CA ASN A 32 3.42 -0.51 21.37
C ASN A 32 3.97 -1.81 22.02
N GLY A 33 5.07 -2.33 21.48
CA GLY A 33 5.74 -3.55 21.92
C GLY A 33 5.05 -4.86 21.53
N ARG A 34 3.91 -4.84 20.85
CA ARG A 34 3.17 -6.03 20.40
C ARG A 34 3.39 -6.26 18.90
N LYS A 35 3.57 -7.52 18.52
CA LYS A 35 3.71 -7.91 17.11
C LYS A 35 2.47 -7.49 16.32
N LEU A 36 2.72 -6.80 15.23
CA LEU A 36 1.69 -6.36 14.29
C LEU A 36 1.72 -7.27 13.06
N TRP A 37 0.56 -7.81 12.71
CA TRP A 37 0.35 -8.50 11.45
C TRP A 37 -0.56 -7.66 10.58
N ILE A 38 -0.08 -7.24 9.39
CA ILE A 38 -0.82 -6.36 8.49
C ILE A 38 -1.78 -7.15 7.63
N LYS A 39 -3.04 -6.76 7.65
CA LYS A 39 -4.12 -7.20 6.74
C LYS A 39 -4.73 -5.96 6.13
N GLY A 40 -4.46 -5.70 4.87
CA GLY A 40 -4.84 -4.42 4.28
C GLY A 40 -5.25 -4.46 2.83
N PHE A 41 -5.62 -3.30 2.35
CA PHE A 41 -5.94 -3.04 0.95
C PHE A 41 -5.13 -1.86 0.43
N CYS A 42 -4.72 -1.95 -0.84
CA CYS A 42 -4.31 -0.77 -1.59
C CYS A 42 -5.55 0.01 -1.99
N ARG A 43 -5.55 1.33 -1.80
CA ARG A 43 -6.68 2.19 -2.11
C ARG A 43 -6.25 3.36 -2.97
N HIS A 44 -6.94 3.53 -4.11
CA HIS A 44 -6.92 4.76 -4.88
C HIS A 44 -8.02 5.71 -4.41
N GLU A 45 -7.73 7.01 -4.42
CA GLU A 45 -8.78 8.05 -4.34
C GLU A 45 -9.39 8.20 -5.74
N ASP A 46 -10.41 7.40 -6.02
CA ASP A 46 -11.09 7.38 -7.30
C ASP A 46 -12.58 7.00 -7.14
N HIS A 47 -13.43 7.75 -7.82
CA HIS A 47 -14.86 7.48 -7.88
C HIS A 47 -15.44 8.00 -9.21
N PRO A 48 -16.36 7.25 -9.85
CA PRO A 48 -16.90 7.64 -11.16
C PRO A 48 -17.58 9.01 -11.21
N GLN A 49 -18.13 9.47 -10.09
CA GLN A 49 -18.86 10.75 -9.98
C GLN A 49 -17.99 11.90 -9.45
N PHE A 50 -16.97 11.60 -8.65
CA PHE A 50 -16.21 12.62 -7.91
C PHE A 50 -14.74 12.71 -8.35
N GLY A 51 -14.26 11.75 -9.18
CA GLY A 51 -12.84 11.64 -9.47
C GLY A 51 -12.04 11.37 -8.19
N CYS A 52 -10.96 12.11 -8.00
CA CYS A 52 -10.13 12.01 -6.78
C CYS A 52 -10.61 12.89 -5.62
N ALA A 53 -11.60 13.78 -5.84
CA ALA A 53 -12.17 14.62 -4.78
C ALA A 53 -13.31 13.90 -4.05
N LEU A 54 -12.99 12.84 -3.31
CA LEU A 54 -13.98 12.04 -2.62
C LEU A 54 -14.61 12.83 -1.46
N PRO A 55 -15.96 12.85 -1.35
CA PRO A 55 -16.61 13.43 -0.19
C PRO A 55 -16.42 12.53 1.04
N LEU A 56 -16.51 13.12 2.23
CA LEU A 56 -16.38 12.42 3.52
C LEU A 56 -17.19 11.11 3.59
N ALA A 57 -18.44 11.13 3.11
CA ALA A 57 -19.30 9.95 3.15
C ALA A 57 -18.75 8.77 2.31
N ALA A 58 -18.08 9.05 1.18
CA ALA A 58 -17.44 8.01 0.38
C ALA A 58 -16.19 7.45 1.07
N MET A 59 -15.38 8.30 1.70
CA MET A 59 -14.23 7.87 2.50
C MET A 59 -14.65 7.00 3.69
N GLN A 60 -15.71 7.38 4.39
CA GLN A 60 -16.30 6.60 5.48
C GLN A 60 -16.81 5.24 4.98
N GLN A 61 -17.49 5.20 3.84
CA GLN A 61 -17.95 3.96 3.22
C GLN A 61 -16.77 3.03 2.88
N ASP A 62 -15.69 3.55 2.31
CA ASP A 62 -14.49 2.78 2.00
C ASP A 62 -13.91 2.11 3.26
N LEU A 63 -13.74 2.87 4.34
CA LEU A 63 -13.23 2.35 5.61
C LEU A 63 -14.16 1.34 6.26
N LEU A 64 -15.49 1.57 6.22
CA LEU A 64 -16.47 0.63 6.76
C LEU A 64 -16.39 -0.73 6.04
N LEU A 65 -16.31 -0.74 4.70
CA LEU A 65 -16.19 -1.96 3.92
C LEU A 65 -14.86 -2.69 4.17
N MET A 66 -13.73 -1.95 4.23
CA MET A 66 -12.44 -2.55 4.53
C MET A 66 -12.42 -3.17 5.94
N ARG A 67 -12.96 -2.49 6.93
CA ARG A 67 -13.07 -3.00 8.31
C ARG A 67 -14.05 -4.18 8.42
N ASP A 68 -15.15 -4.17 7.67
CA ASP A 68 -16.04 -5.34 7.59
C ASP A 68 -15.32 -6.55 7.04
N MET A 69 -14.41 -6.39 6.11
CA MET A 69 -13.55 -7.48 5.65
C MET A 69 -12.45 -7.89 6.65
N GLY A 70 -12.30 -7.22 7.79
CA GLY A 70 -11.28 -7.54 8.80
C GLY A 70 -9.92 -6.90 8.55
N ALA A 71 -9.84 -5.90 7.67
CA ALA A 71 -8.61 -5.16 7.47
C ALA A 71 -8.27 -4.28 8.67
N ASN A 72 -6.98 -4.20 8.99
CA ASN A 72 -6.41 -3.31 10.00
C ASN A 72 -5.51 -2.23 9.40
N SER A 73 -5.33 -2.23 8.09
CA SER A 73 -4.44 -1.28 7.41
C SER A 73 -4.93 -0.94 6.00
N VAL A 74 -4.52 0.23 5.52
CA VAL A 74 -4.67 0.70 4.15
C VAL A 74 -3.33 1.20 3.63
N ARG A 75 -3.03 0.93 2.36
CA ARG A 75 -1.93 1.55 1.62
C ARG A 75 -2.51 2.59 0.67
N THR A 76 -2.09 3.84 0.84
CA THR A 76 -2.53 4.97 0.01
C THR A 76 -1.77 4.95 -1.32
N SER A 77 -2.14 4.03 -2.19
CA SER A 77 -1.42 3.81 -3.45
C SER A 77 -1.97 4.72 -4.55
N HIS A 78 -1.15 5.50 -5.27
CA HIS A 78 0.31 5.66 -5.05
C HIS A 78 0.61 7.15 -4.88
N TYR A 79 0.15 7.75 -3.82
CA TYR A 79 0.29 9.18 -3.52
C TYR A 79 -0.23 9.51 -2.12
N PRO A 80 0.18 10.64 -1.51
CA PRO A 80 -0.42 11.12 -0.27
C PRO A 80 -1.94 11.29 -0.43
N ASN A 81 -2.71 10.81 0.56
CA ASN A 81 -4.16 10.92 0.54
C ASN A 81 -4.65 12.17 1.28
N ASP A 82 -5.95 12.46 1.15
CA ASP A 82 -6.63 13.56 1.82
C ASP A 82 -6.51 13.44 3.36
N GLU A 83 -6.22 14.57 4.05
CA GLU A 83 -6.09 14.62 5.50
C GLU A 83 -7.35 14.13 6.23
N ILE A 84 -8.54 14.39 5.67
CA ILE A 84 -9.81 13.90 6.23
C ILE A 84 -9.86 12.36 6.23
N PHE A 85 -9.29 11.71 5.20
CA PHE A 85 -9.19 10.25 5.18
C PHE A 85 -8.22 9.74 6.24
N LEU A 86 -7.11 10.42 6.47
CA LEU A 86 -6.16 10.10 7.54
C LEU A 86 -6.77 10.32 8.93
N ASP A 87 -7.54 11.39 9.13
CA ASP A 87 -8.33 11.62 10.35
C ASP A 87 -9.28 10.46 10.63
N LEU A 88 -9.99 9.97 9.61
CA LEU A 88 -10.87 8.81 9.75
C LEU A 88 -10.08 7.52 10.09
N CYS A 89 -8.89 7.35 9.54
CA CYS A 89 -8.00 6.25 9.90
C CYS A 89 -7.55 6.34 11.36
N ASP A 90 -7.18 7.54 11.83
CA ASP A 90 -6.84 7.78 13.23
C ASP A 90 -8.00 7.43 14.18
N GLU A 91 -9.20 7.90 13.88
CA GLU A 91 -10.41 7.67 14.69
C GLU A 91 -10.84 6.20 14.72
N THR A 92 -10.63 5.49 13.60
CA THR A 92 -11.08 4.10 13.47
C THR A 92 -10.00 3.06 13.79
N GLY A 93 -8.77 3.50 14.04
CA GLY A 93 -7.63 2.64 14.34
C GLY A 93 -7.13 1.83 13.13
N VAL A 94 -7.37 2.31 11.91
CA VAL A 94 -6.84 1.70 10.68
C VAL A 94 -5.45 2.26 10.42
N LEU A 95 -4.44 1.40 10.36
CA LEU A 95 -3.07 1.80 10.10
C LEU A 95 -2.87 2.19 8.63
N VAL A 96 -1.97 3.14 8.39
CA VAL A 96 -1.71 3.67 7.05
C VAL A 96 -0.26 3.45 6.65
N TRP A 97 -0.05 2.82 5.50
CA TRP A 97 1.15 2.96 4.70
C TRP A 97 0.92 4.12 3.74
N GLU A 98 1.61 5.23 3.95
CA GLU A 98 1.53 6.38 3.06
C GLU A 98 2.79 6.51 2.23
N GLU A 99 2.65 6.86 0.94
CA GLU A 99 3.78 6.90 0.01
C GLU A 99 3.74 8.09 -0.94
N ASN A 100 4.91 8.46 -1.47
CA ASN A 100 5.02 9.49 -2.48
C ASN A 100 4.45 9.03 -3.84
N HIS A 101 4.29 9.97 -4.77
CA HIS A 101 3.55 9.79 -6.02
C HIS A 101 4.29 9.02 -7.14
N ALA A 102 5.59 8.73 -7.00
CA ALA A 102 6.37 8.12 -8.07
C ALA A 102 6.15 6.60 -8.16
N ARG A 103 5.73 6.12 -9.33
CA ARG A 103 5.41 4.71 -9.56
C ARG A 103 5.75 4.23 -10.96
N GLY A 104 6.20 2.98 -11.10
CA GLY A 104 6.39 2.29 -12.37
C GLY A 104 7.41 2.94 -13.31
N LEU A 105 8.39 3.65 -12.76
CA LEU A 105 9.34 4.43 -13.56
C LEU A 105 10.59 3.61 -13.89
N SER A 106 10.92 3.56 -15.19
CA SER A 106 12.21 3.08 -15.65
C SER A 106 13.35 4.01 -15.22
N GLU A 107 14.59 3.54 -15.26
CA GLU A 107 15.76 4.39 -15.01
C GLU A 107 15.78 5.62 -15.93
N GLU A 108 15.43 5.45 -17.22
CA GLU A 108 15.36 6.55 -18.16
C GLU A 108 14.37 7.64 -17.69
N ALA A 109 13.18 7.24 -17.23
CA ALA A 109 12.19 8.16 -16.70
C ALA A 109 12.67 8.84 -15.40
N MET A 110 13.36 8.10 -14.52
CA MET A 110 13.93 8.64 -13.28
C MET A 110 15.10 9.61 -13.54
N ARG A 111 15.72 9.57 -14.72
CA ARG A 111 16.75 10.54 -15.14
C ARG A 111 16.18 11.89 -15.62
N ASN A 112 14.87 12.09 -15.59
CA ASN A 112 14.26 13.40 -15.82
C ASN A 112 14.85 14.42 -14.81
N PRO A 113 15.32 15.60 -15.26
CA PRO A 113 15.99 16.57 -14.39
C PRO A 113 15.12 17.14 -13.25
N ASN A 114 13.79 17.00 -13.36
CA ASN A 114 12.87 17.43 -12.31
C ASN A 114 12.49 16.29 -11.34
N PHE A 115 12.83 15.03 -11.63
CA PHE A 115 12.36 13.88 -10.90
C PHE A 115 12.71 13.92 -9.41
N GLU A 116 13.99 14.09 -9.08
CA GLU A 116 14.46 14.11 -7.69
C GLU A 116 13.79 15.24 -6.90
N ARG A 117 13.80 16.44 -7.47
CA ARG A 117 13.19 17.61 -6.82
C ARG A 117 11.70 17.39 -6.53
N GLN A 118 10.95 16.87 -7.52
CA GLN A 118 9.52 16.58 -7.34
C GLN A 118 9.27 15.52 -6.26
N CYS A 119 10.09 14.47 -6.21
CA CYS A 119 9.98 13.46 -5.17
C CYS A 119 10.32 14.00 -3.78
N GLU A 120 11.39 14.80 -3.67
CA GLU A 120 11.79 15.44 -2.41
C GLU A 120 10.75 16.43 -1.92
N ASP A 121 10.23 17.29 -2.80
CA ASP A 121 9.18 18.25 -2.46
C ASP A 121 7.93 17.51 -1.95
N CYS A 122 7.49 16.46 -2.65
CA CYS A 122 6.37 15.63 -2.21
C CYS A 122 6.62 14.97 -0.84
N ILE A 123 7.81 14.43 -0.59
CA ILE A 123 8.15 13.81 0.70
C ILE A 123 8.13 14.86 1.83
N ARG A 124 8.67 16.05 1.60
CA ARG A 124 8.68 17.13 2.60
C ARG A 124 7.28 17.61 2.93
N GLU A 125 6.44 17.77 1.92
CA GLU A 125 5.05 18.16 2.07
C GLU A 125 4.26 17.08 2.79
N MET A 126 4.32 15.84 2.32
CA MET A 126 3.65 14.68 2.94
C MET A 126 3.99 14.53 4.41
N ILE A 127 5.28 14.50 4.76
CA ILE A 127 5.68 14.35 6.17
C ILE A 127 5.38 15.61 6.97
N GLY A 128 5.53 16.81 6.37
CA GLY A 128 5.27 18.08 7.05
C GLY A 128 3.81 18.26 7.46
N THR A 129 2.88 17.86 6.58
CA THR A 129 1.42 17.95 6.84
C THR A 129 0.90 16.77 7.65
N HIS A 130 1.35 15.55 7.36
CA HIS A 130 0.76 14.33 7.94
C HIS A 130 1.52 13.76 9.15
N TYR A 131 2.53 14.47 9.66
CA TYR A 131 3.37 14.00 10.78
C TYR A 131 2.55 13.61 12.02
N ASN A 132 1.50 14.36 12.33
CA ASN A 132 0.71 14.20 13.54
C ASN A 132 -0.32 13.04 13.48
N HIS A 133 -0.55 12.43 12.30
CA HIS A 133 -1.44 11.28 12.17
C HIS A 133 -0.83 10.01 12.80
N PRO A 134 -1.36 9.51 13.94
CA PRO A 134 -0.84 8.31 14.58
C PRO A 134 -1.13 7.03 13.78
N SER A 135 -2.11 7.03 12.90
CA SER A 135 -2.43 5.90 12.02
C SER A 135 -1.30 5.59 11.03
N ILE A 136 -0.55 6.60 10.57
CA ILE A 136 0.58 6.36 9.67
C ILE A 136 1.67 5.60 10.42
N TYR A 137 1.91 4.34 10.02
CA TYR A 137 2.88 3.47 10.67
C TYR A 137 4.18 3.32 9.87
N ILE A 138 4.15 3.63 8.57
CA ILE A 138 5.29 3.50 7.66
C ILE A 138 5.21 4.53 6.53
N TRP A 139 6.36 5.09 6.14
CA TRP A 139 6.50 5.95 4.98
C TRP A 139 7.03 5.17 3.78
N GLY A 140 6.35 5.28 2.64
CA GLY A 140 6.72 4.64 1.39
C GLY A 140 7.26 5.60 0.33
N ILE A 141 8.04 5.05 -0.60
CA ILE A 141 8.51 5.76 -1.80
C ILE A 141 8.49 4.84 -3.03
N LEU A 142 8.54 5.41 -4.21
CA LEU A 142 9.00 4.79 -5.46
C LEU A 142 8.41 3.40 -5.75
N ASN A 143 7.07 3.29 -5.77
CA ASN A 143 6.43 2.01 -6.13
C ASN A 143 6.90 1.49 -7.50
N GLU A 144 7.43 0.27 -7.55
CA GLU A 144 7.82 -0.43 -8.79
C GLU A 144 8.78 0.35 -9.71
N CYS A 145 9.60 1.24 -9.15
CA CYS A 145 10.59 1.96 -9.92
C CYS A 145 11.89 1.13 -10.10
N ALA A 146 12.91 1.70 -10.73
CA ALA A 146 14.12 0.98 -11.15
C ALA A 146 15.07 0.66 -9.97
N SER A 147 14.61 -0.10 -8.98
CA SER A 147 15.38 -0.52 -7.79
C SER A 147 16.46 -1.57 -8.08
N HIS A 148 16.54 -2.06 -9.33
CA HIS A 148 17.52 -3.03 -9.81
C HIS A 148 18.73 -2.38 -10.49
N THR A 149 18.81 -1.05 -10.54
CA THR A 149 19.92 -0.32 -11.19
C THR A 149 20.67 0.55 -10.21
N GLU A 150 21.97 0.78 -10.45
CA GLU A 150 22.80 1.62 -9.59
C GLU A 150 22.32 3.08 -9.55
N TYR A 151 21.83 3.62 -10.66
CA TYR A 151 21.25 4.95 -10.69
C TYR A 151 19.98 5.01 -9.83
N GLY A 152 19.10 4.02 -10.01
CA GLY A 152 17.90 3.87 -9.20
C GLY A 152 18.26 3.79 -7.71
N LYS A 153 19.20 2.94 -7.33
CA LYS A 153 19.69 2.81 -5.94
C LYS A 153 20.07 4.16 -5.34
N GLY A 154 20.78 5.00 -6.08
CA GLY A 154 21.10 6.36 -5.64
C GLY A 154 19.86 7.24 -5.36
N CYS A 155 18.80 7.09 -6.18
CA CYS A 155 17.53 7.79 -5.96
C CYS A 155 16.81 7.28 -4.69
N TYR A 156 16.74 5.95 -4.51
CA TYR A 156 16.17 5.34 -3.29
C TYR A 156 16.93 5.78 -2.04
N GLU A 157 18.26 5.78 -2.07
CA GLU A 157 19.09 6.18 -0.93
C GLU A 157 18.83 7.64 -0.52
N ARG A 158 18.79 8.57 -1.48
CA ARG A 158 18.50 9.98 -1.19
C ARG A 158 17.13 10.17 -0.56
N GLN A 159 16.09 9.58 -1.15
CA GLN A 159 14.72 9.76 -0.68
C GLN A 159 14.48 9.07 0.67
N LEU A 160 14.97 7.85 0.90
CA LEU A 160 14.86 7.19 2.20
C LEU A 160 15.69 7.90 3.28
N SER A 161 16.83 8.50 2.92
CA SER A 161 17.63 9.32 3.84
C SER A 161 16.91 10.62 4.19
N LEU A 162 16.24 11.25 3.23
CA LEU A 162 15.41 12.43 3.47
C LEU A 162 14.28 12.10 4.47
N ILE A 163 13.53 11.02 4.25
CA ILE A 163 12.49 10.59 5.22
C ILE A 163 13.09 10.43 6.61
N ARG A 164 14.23 9.74 6.73
CA ARG A 164 14.91 9.54 8.03
C ARG A 164 15.32 10.83 8.72
N SER A 165 15.64 11.85 7.93
CA SER A 165 15.99 13.18 8.47
C SER A 165 14.78 13.95 8.99
N LEU A 166 13.60 13.72 8.38
CA LEU A 166 12.33 14.39 8.72
C LEU A 166 11.58 13.65 9.82
N ASP A 167 11.56 12.31 9.77
CA ASP A 167 10.90 11.48 10.76
C ASP A 167 11.73 10.23 11.11
N ARG A 168 12.08 10.09 12.38
CA ARG A 168 12.81 8.94 12.94
C ARG A 168 11.89 7.98 13.72
N SER A 169 10.63 8.33 13.86
CA SER A 169 9.66 7.59 14.67
C SER A 169 8.94 6.48 13.91
N ARG A 170 9.03 6.49 12.57
CA ARG A 170 8.39 5.52 11.69
C ARG A 170 9.40 4.78 10.83
N PRO A 171 9.20 3.49 10.55
CA PRO A 171 9.95 2.79 9.52
C PRO A 171 9.64 3.36 8.13
N ARG A 172 10.55 3.07 7.19
CA ARG A 172 10.47 3.49 5.80
C ARG A 172 10.71 2.31 4.88
N SER A 173 10.02 2.31 3.74
CA SER A 173 10.10 1.23 2.78
C SER A 173 9.77 1.69 1.35
N PHE A 174 9.75 0.75 0.44
CA PHE A 174 9.27 0.89 -0.93
C PHE A 174 8.72 -0.44 -1.42
N ALA A 175 7.78 -0.44 -2.36
CA ALA A 175 7.23 -1.65 -2.94
C ALA A 175 8.00 -2.03 -4.20
N SER A 176 8.70 -3.17 -4.19
CA SER A 176 9.45 -3.69 -5.33
C SER A 176 8.61 -4.64 -6.18
N CYS A 177 8.84 -4.65 -7.50
CA CYS A 177 8.41 -5.70 -8.42
C CYS A 177 9.61 -6.41 -9.09
N GLN A 178 10.85 -6.11 -8.66
CA GLN A 178 12.10 -6.55 -9.29
C GLN A 178 12.50 -7.95 -8.80
N PHE A 179 11.79 -8.97 -9.27
CA PHE A 179 11.98 -10.36 -8.84
C PHE A 179 13.43 -10.82 -9.00
N LYS A 180 14.10 -11.10 -7.87
CA LYS A 180 15.49 -11.56 -7.75
C LYS A 180 16.57 -10.63 -8.35
N THR A 181 16.24 -9.35 -8.55
CA THR A 181 17.22 -8.38 -9.11
C THR A 181 17.29 -7.07 -8.32
N ASP A 182 16.43 -6.87 -7.32
CA ASP A 182 16.43 -5.67 -6.49
C ASP A 182 17.73 -5.55 -5.67
N ILE A 183 18.34 -4.36 -5.68
CA ILE A 183 19.59 -4.07 -4.97
C ILE A 183 19.43 -3.00 -3.87
N CYS A 184 18.17 -2.63 -3.54
CA CYS A 184 17.87 -1.51 -2.64
C CYS A 184 17.41 -1.92 -1.24
N PHE A 185 17.22 -3.22 -0.94
CA PHE A 185 16.67 -3.65 0.35
C PHE A 185 17.52 -3.30 1.56
N GLY A 186 18.83 -3.08 1.38
CA GLY A 186 19.70 -2.57 2.44
C GLY A 186 19.27 -1.20 2.98
N LEU A 187 18.67 -0.37 2.13
CA LEU A 187 18.28 1.00 2.41
C LEU A 187 16.96 1.12 3.20
N ALA A 188 16.07 0.13 3.09
CA ALA A 188 14.75 0.12 3.72
C ALA A 188 14.78 -0.55 5.10
N ASP A 189 13.85 -0.16 5.98
CA ASP A 189 13.65 -0.81 7.29
C ASP A 189 12.78 -2.09 7.17
N VAL A 190 11.93 -2.15 6.14
CA VAL A 190 11.03 -3.27 5.82
C VAL A 190 11.21 -3.64 4.36
N VAL A 191 11.36 -4.92 4.05
CA VAL A 191 11.35 -5.45 2.67
C VAL A 191 9.91 -5.61 2.23
N SER A 192 9.59 -5.12 1.04
CA SER A 192 8.22 -5.14 0.55
C SER A 192 8.16 -5.46 -0.94
N TYR A 193 7.20 -6.32 -1.31
CA TYR A 193 7.06 -6.83 -2.67
C TYR A 193 5.62 -6.80 -3.18
N ASN A 194 5.49 -6.42 -4.46
CA ASN A 194 4.29 -6.62 -5.28
C ASN A 194 4.42 -7.95 -6.01
N ILE A 195 3.45 -8.85 -5.82
CA ILE A 195 3.47 -10.19 -6.41
C ILE A 195 2.12 -10.55 -7.01
N TYR A 196 2.13 -11.23 -8.15
CA TYR A 196 0.89 -11.60 -8.83
C TYR A 196 0.89 -13.04 -9.36
N PRO A 197 1.26 -14.08 -8.55
CA PRO A 197 1.10 -15.47 -8.95
C PRO A 197 -0.39 -15.76 -9.23
N LEU A 198 -0.68 -16.67 -10.14
CA LEU A 198 -2.02 -16.99 -10.68
C LEU A 198 -2.66 -15.84 -11.50
N TRP A 199 -2.02 -14.68 -11.62
CA TRP A 199 -2.52 -13.60 -12.46
C TRP A 199 -1.58 -13.27 -13.64
N TYR A 200 -0.34 -12.91 -13.37
CA TYR A 200 0.68 -12.68 -14.39
C TYR A 200 1.60 -13.90 -14.60
N HIS A 201 1.63 -14.81 -13.63
CA HIS A 201 2.45 -16.01 -13.64
C HIS A 201 1.60 -17.21 -13.25
N ASP A 202 1.80 -18.35 -13.91
CA ASP A 202 1.08 -19.60 -13.61
C ASP A 202 1.79 -20.44 -12.51
N THR A 203 2.87 -19.92 -11.91
CA THR A 203 3.59 -20.54 -10.81
C THR A 203 2.69 -20.68 -9.57
N PRO A 204 2.69 -21.84 -8.88
CA PRO A 204 1.98 -21.98 -7.60
C PRO A 204 2.42 -20.94 -6.58
N VAL A 205 1.50 -20.43 -5.79
CA VAL A 205 1.73 -19.29 -4.88
C VAL A 205 2.81 -19.62 -3.85
N GLU A 206 2.77 -20.81 -3.27
CA GLU A 206 3.72 -21.28 -2.26
C GLU A 206 5.14 -21.38 -2.82
N GLU A 207 5.26 -21.83 -4.05
CA GLU A 207 6.54 -21.92 -4.74
C GLU A 207 7.12 -20.54 -5.03
N TYR A 208 6.29 -19.65 -5.58
CA TYR A 208 6.69 -18.27 -5.87
C TYR A 208 7.16 -17.54 -4.60
N LEU A 209 6.37 -17.64 -3.51
CA LEU A 209 6.69 -17.03 -2.22
C LEU A 209 7.97 -17.60 -1.60
N ARG A 210 8.13 -18.93 -1.63
CA ARG A 210 9.34 -19.58 -1.14
C ARG A 210 10.57 -19.06 -1.88
N ASP A 211 10.54 -19.10 -3.19
CA ASP A 211 11.68 -18.72 -4.04
C ASP A 211 12.05 -17.24 -3.88
N LEU A 212 11.04 -16.37 -3.73
CA LEU A 212 11.26 -14.95 -3.50
C LEU A 212 11.83 -14.70 -2.09
N TYR A 213 11.20 -15.29 -1.07
CA TYR A 213 11.64 -15.12 0.31
C TYR A 213 13.06 -15.64 0.54
N ASP A 214 13.36 -16.85 0.04
CA ASP A 214 14.68 -17.47 0.20
C ASP A 214 15.76 -16.65 -0.52
N TRP A 215 15.44 -16.05 -1.66
CA TRP A 215 16.34 -15.13 -2.32
C TRP A 215 16.55 -13.84 -1.51
N VAL A 216 15.52 -13.25 -0.95
CA VAL A 216 15.63 -12.04 -0.09
C VAL A 216 16.56 -12.31 1.10
N GLN A 217 16.52 -13.54 1.69
CA GLN A 217 17.41 -13.90 2.79
C GLN A 217 18.91 -14.01 2.37
N GLN A 218 19.22 -13.90 1.08
CA GLN A 218 20.59 -13.85 0.55
C GLN A 218 21.04 -12.43 0.18
N THR A 219 20.19 -11.43 0.42
CA THR A 219 20.43 -10.00 0.14
C THR A 219 20.61 -9.21 1.43
N GLU A 220 20.86 -7.89 1.31
CA GLU A 220 20.86 -6.96 2.45
C GLU A 220 19.47 -6.80 3.11
N GLY A 221 18.44 -7.43 2.55
CA GLY A 221 17.11 -7.56 3.14
C GLY A 221 16.98 -8.70 4.17
N ALA A 222 18.00 -9.53 4.32
CA ALA A 222 17.98 -10.67 5.24
C ALA A 222 17.64 -10.26 6.68
N GLY A 223 16.72 -11.00 7.29
CA GLY A 223 16.34 -10.77 8.70
C GLY A 223 15.43 -9.56 8.94
N LYS A 224 15.04 -8.80 7.91
CA LYS A 224 14.07 -7.71 8.02
C LYS A 224 12.64 -8.23 7.92
N PRO A 225 11.62 -7.47 8.40
CA PRO A 225 10.21 -7.78 8.14
C PRO A 225 9.95 -7.85 6.62
N PHE A 226 9.07 -8.76 6.22
CA PHE A 226 8.74 -8.97 4.81
C PHE A 226 7.23 -8.77 4.60
N LEU A 227 6.86 -7.74 3.84
CA LEU A 227 5.48 -7.42 3.49
C LEU A 227 5.19 -7.74 2.02
N ILE A 228 4.03 -8.31 1.77
CA ILE A 228 3.45 -8.37 0.43
C ILE A 228 2.59 -7.11 0.26
N THR A 229 3.10 -6.17 -0.53
CA THR A 229 2.48 -4.85 -0.70
C THR A 229 1.45 -4.80 -1.82
N GLU A 230 1.43 -5.80 -2.69
CA GLU A 230 0.35 -6.02 -3.64
C GLU A 230 0.23 -7.51 -3.96
N VAL A 231 -1.01 -8.00 -3.94
CA VAL A 231 -1.40 -9.31 -4.43
C VAL A 231 -2.85 -9.25 -4.92
N GLY A 232 -3.18 -9.93 -6.01
CA GLY A 232 -4.55 -9.90 -6.50
C GLY A 232 -4.76 -10.51 -7.88
N ALA A 233 -6.03 -10.55 -8.27
CA ALA A 233 -6.50 -10.97 -9.59
C ALA A 233 -7.66 -10.09 -10.03
N GLY A 234 -7.90 -9.99 -11.34
CA GLY A 234 -8.96 -9.15 -11.88
C GLY A 234 -10.28 -9.91 -12.08
N ALA A 235 -11.41 -9.21 -11.86
CA ALA A 235 -12.74 -9.66 -12.26
C ALA A 235 -13.61 -8.49 -12.71
N VAL A 236 -14.35 -8.68 -13.77
CA VAL A 236 -15.39 -7.73 -14.21
C VAL A 236 -16.63 -7.98 -13.36
N TYR A 237 -17.14 -6.95 -12.67
CA TYR A 237 -18.33 -7.06 -11.83
C TYR A 237 -19.51 -7.62 -12.63
N GLY A 238 -20.17 -8.66 -12.09
CA GLY A 238 -21.28 -9.35 -12.72
C GLY A 238 -20.91 -10.41 -13.75
N TYR A 239 -19.63 -10.55 -14.11
CA TYR A 239 -19.21 -11.64 -15.00
C TYR A 239 -19.00 -12.92 -14.19
N ARG A 240 -19.95 -13.84 -14.32
CA ARG A 240 -20.08 -15.07 -13.54
C ARG A 240 -19.98 -16.29 -14.46
N THR A 241 -19.17 -17.27 -14.07
CA THR A 241 -19.05 -18.53 -14.82
C THR A 241 -18.52 -19.66 -13.96
N PRO A 242 -19.09 -20.87 -14.01
CA PRO A 242 -18.64 -22.01 -13.21
C PRO A 242 -17.23 -22.49 -13.61
N GLU A 243 -16.74 -22.18 -14.79
CA GLU A 243 -15.42 -22.60 -15.28
C GLU A 243 -14.26 -21.82 -14.69
N LYS A 244 -14.52 -20.81 -13.87
CA LYS A 244 -13.50 -19.97 -13.22
C LYS A 244 -12.46 -19.42 -14.23
N VAL A 245 -12.90 -18.86 -15.34
CA VAL A 245 -12.01 -18.26 -16.33
C VAL A 245 -11.50 -16.90 -15.88
N LYS A 246 -10.31 -16.49 -16.29
CA LYS A 246 -9.76 -15.14 -15.99
C LYS A 246 -10.81 -14.08 -16.31
N TRP A 247 -10.90 -13.04 -15.47
CA TRP A 247 -11.87 -11.95 -15.45
C TRP A 247 -13.24 -12.33 -14.87
N SER A 248 -13.55 -13.60 -14.57
CA SER A 248 -14.77 -13.93 -13.81
C SER A 248 -14.58 -13.65 -12.31
N GLU A 249 -15.68 -13.40 -11.61
CA GLU A 249 -15.65 -13.21 -10.16
C GLU A 249 -15.26 -14.49 -9.41
N GLU A 250 -15.62 -15.66 -9.95
CA GLU A 250 -15.21 -16.96 -9.41
C GLU A 250 -13.70 -17.16 -9.51
N TYR A 251 -13.08 -16.74 -10.62
CA TYR A 251 -11.63 -16.79 -10.77
C TYR A 251 -10.92 -15.88 -9.76
N GLN A 252 -11.41 -14.64 -9.62
CA GLN A 252 -10.84 -13.70 -8.67
C GLN A 252 -10.90 -14.22 -7.24
N ALA A 253 -12.05 -14.74 -6.82
CA ALA A 253 -12.25 -15.29 -5.49
C ALA A 253 -11.33 -16.48 -5.21
N ASP A 254 -11.24 -17.45 -6.14
CA ASP A 254 -10.38 -18.63 -6.06
C ASP A 254 -8.88 -18.26 -6.01
N ALA A 255 -8.46 -17.31 -6.87
CA ALA A 255 -7.08 -16.83 -6.90
C ALA A 255 -6.68 -16.14 -5.61
N LEU A 256 -7.52 -15.23 -5.11
CA LEU A 256 -7.27 -14.50 -3.85
C LEU A 256 -7.28 -15.45 -2.64
N GLU A 257 -8.18 -16.42 -2.60
CA GLU A 257 -8.20 -17.44 -1.55
C GLU A 257 -6.86 -18.18 -1.48
N LYS A 258 -6.35 -18.67 -2.61
CA LYS A 258 -5.06 -19.37 -2.70
C LYS A 258 -3.88 -18.44 -2.33
N GLN A 259 -3.89 -17.22 -2.86
CA GLN A 259 -2.84 -16.23 -2.58
C GLN A 259 -2.78 -15.88 -1.10
N LEU A 260 -3.90 -15.52 -0.50
CA LEU A 260 -3.96 -15.10 0.90
C LEU A 260 -3.65 -16.25 1.86
N LYS A 261 -4.18 -17.45 1.63
CA LYS A 261 -3.88 -18.62 2.48
C LYS A 261 -2.38 -18.96 2.46
N ALA A 262 -1.74 -18.93 1.29
CA ALA A 262 -0.31 -19.19 1.17
C ALA A 262 0.54 -18.11 1.87
N ILE A 263 0.17 -16.83 1.73
CA ILE A 263 0.85 -15.70 2.36
C ILE A 263 0.72 -15.76 3.89
N LEU A 264 -0.49 -16.02 4.39
CA LEU A 264 -0.79 -16.11 5.82
C LEU A 264 -0.07 -17.28 6.50
N ALA A 265 0.07 -18.41 5.79
CA ALA A 265 0.77 -19.59 6.28
C ALA A 265 2.30 -19.47 6.23
N ARG A 266 2.86 -18.49 5.51
CA ARG A 266 4.30 -18.36 5.32
C ARG A 266 4.96 -17.72 6.53
N GLU A 267 5.80 -18.46 7.23
CA GLU A 267 6.63 -17.93 8.30
C GLU A 267 7.58 -16.84 7.77
N GLY A 268 7.73 -15.74 8.53
CA GLY A 268 8.60 -14.62 8.18
C GLY A 268 7.92 -13.53 7.34
N VAL A 269 6.67 -13.73 6.89
CA VAL A 269 5.84 -12.65 6.33
C VAL A 269 5.20 -11.87 7.47
N SER A 270 5.19 -10.56 7.37
CA SER A 270 4.64 -9.63 8.37
C SER A 270 3.28 -9.05 7.98
N GLY A 271 2.79 -9.37 6.79
CA GLY A 271 1.47 -8.94 6.35
C GLY A 271 1.29 -8.87 4.85
N VAL A 272 0.08 -8.47 4.45
CA VAL A 272 -0.34 -8.40 3.06
C VAL A 272 -1.28 -7.23 2.80
N TYR A 273 -1.12 -6.62 1.61
CA TYR A 273 -2.09 -5.70 1.02
C TYR A 273 -2.67 -6.31 -0.25
N VAL A 274 -3.98 -6.37 -0.32
CA VAL A 274 -4.69 -6.80 -1.52
C VAL A 274 -4.73 -5.64 -2.52
N TRP A 275 -4.30 -5.88 -3.73
CA TRP A 275 -4.46 -4.99 -4.88
C TRP A 275 -5.70 -5.38 -5.68
N GLN A 276 -6.81 -4.64 -5.52
CA GLN A 276 -6.98 -3.41 -4.73
C GLN A 276 -8.37 -3.37 -4.08
N PHE A 277 -8.67 -2.33 -3.32
CA PHE A 277 -9.97 -2.19 -2.67
C PHE A 277 -11.09 -2.04 -3.71
N CYS A 278 -11.07 -1.02 -4.55
CA CYS A 278 -12.10 -0.81 -5.57
C CYS A 278 -11.54 -0.71 -6.98
N ASP A 279 -12.35 -1.07 -7.97
CA ASP A 279 -12.01 -0.84 -9.38
C ASP A 279 -11.78 0.65 -9.63
N CYS A 280 -10.78 0.98 -10.42
CA CYS A 280 -10.48 2.36 -10.78
C CYS A 280 -10.17 2.49 -12.28
N ARG A 281 -10.38 3.69 -12.83
CA ARG A 281 -10.09 3.96 -14.22
C ARG A 281 -8.58 3.96 -14.45
N VAL A 282 -8.14 3.33 -15.54
CA VAL A 282 -6.74 3.38 -15.99
C VAL A 282 -6.51 4.51 -16.99
N CYS A 283 -5.25 4.91 -17.16
CA CYS A 283 -4.88 5.85 -18.22
C CYS A 283 -5.01 5.22 -19.63
N ASP A 284 -5.10 6.05 -20.65
CA ASP A 284 -5.40 5.65 -22.03
C ASP A 284 -4.43 4.62 -22.61
N SER A 285 -3.16 4.65 -22.19
CA SER A 285 -2.14 3.69 -22.62
C SER A 285 -2.45 2.24 -22.21
N TRP A 286 -3.33 2.02 -21.22
CA TRP A 286 -3.72 0.71 -20.75
C TRP A 286 -5.11 0.23 -21.23
N PHE A 287 -5.85 1.05 -21.98
CA PHE A 287 -7.22 0.72 -22.40
C PHE A 287 -7.30 -0.61 -23.18
N HIS A 288 -6.31 -0.90 -24.00
CA HIS A 288 -6.29 -2.09 -24.87
C HIS A 288 -6.13 -3.41 -24.11
N VAL A 289 -5.66 -3.39 -22.86
CA VAL A 289 -5.43 -4.59 -22.03
C VAL A 289 -6.32 -4.64 -20.76
N ARG A 290 -7.24 -3.68 -20.63
CA ARG A 290 -8.11 -3.57 -19.44
C ARG A 290 -9.59 -3.55 -19.85
N PRO A 291 -10.36 -4.59 -19.49
CA PRO A 291 -11.80 -4.59 -19.74
C PRO A 291 -12.48 -3.34 -19.17
N ARG A 292 -13.36 -2.73 -19.94
CA ARG A 292 -14.09 -1.50 -19.58
C ARG A 292 -13.17 -0.31 -19.26
N THR A 293 -11.91 -0.31 -19.72
CA THR A 293 -10.90 0.72 -19.38
C THR A 293 -10.64 0.89 -17.87
N MET A 294 -10.84 -0.21 -17.10
CA MET A 294 -10.74 -0.21 -15.66
C MET A 294 -9.65 -1.17 -15.18
N ASN A 295 -8.97 -0.84 -14.10
CA ASN A 295 -8.24 -1.82 -13.33
C ASN A 295 -9.26 -2.61 -12.48
N ASN A 296 -9.67 -3.76 -12.99
CA ASN A 296 -10.73 -4.59 -12.42
C ASN A 296 -10.23 -5.53 -11.30
N LYS A 297 -9.13 -5.21 -10.62
CA LYS A 297 -8.65 -5.99 -9.49
C LYS A 297 -9.29 -5.59 -8.15
N GLY A 298 -10.23 -4.64 -8.15
CA GLY A 298 -11.00 -4.27 -6.97
C GLY A 298 -11.76 -5.47 -6.37
N ILE A 299 -11.82 -5.49 -5.04
CA ILE A 299 -12.69 -6.43 -4.29
C ILE A 299 -14.15 -5.95 -4.38
N VAL A 300 -14.32 -4.67 -4.53
CA VAL A 300 -15.57 -4.03 -4.91
C VAL A 300 -15.39 -3.35 -6.28
N ASP A 301 -16.48 -3.09 -6.97
CA ASP A 301 -16.43 -2.33 -8.21
C ASP A 301 -16.25 -0.82 -7.96
N GLU A 302 -16.24 -0.02 -9.01
CA GLU A 302 -16.06 1.44 -8.95
C GLU A 302 -17.15 2.18 -8.15
N TYR A 303 -18.31 1.56 -7.96
CA TYR A 303 -19.43 2.06 -7.14
C TYR A 303 -19.48 1.42 -5.75
N ARG A 304 -18.43 0.71 -5.33
CA ARG A 304 -18.32 0.03 -4.02
C ARG A 304 -19.28 -1.16 -3.86
N ARG A 305 -19.77 -1.74 -4.97
CA ARG A 305 -20.57 -2.97 -4.93
C ARG A 305 -19.66 -4.18 -4.77
N PRO A 306 -19.89 -5.03 -3.74
CA PRO A 306 -19.06 -6.21 -3.50
C PRO A 306 -19.07 -7.21 -4.64
N LYS A 307 -17.89 -7.73 -5.01
CA LYS A 307 -17.72 -8.90 -5.86
C LYS A 307 -17.69 -10.17 -5.03
N LEU A 308 -17.70 -11.36 -5.64
CA LEU A 308 -17.59 -12.62 -4.90
C LEU A 308 -16.36 -12.69 -3.98
N SER A 309 -15.25 -12.13 -4.42
CA SER A 309 -14.01 -12.07 -3.67
C SER A 309 -14.13 -11.33 -2.34
N TYR A 310 -15.13 -10.46 -2.17
CA TYR A 310 -15.38 -9.76 -0.92
C TYR A 310 -15.61 -10.72 0.25
N ALA A 311 -16.50 -11.70 0.06
CA ALA A 311 -16.77 -12.70 1.09
C ALA A 311 -15.55 -13.58 1.36
N ALA A 312 -14.85 -14.03 0.31
CA ALA A 312 -13.66 -14.87 0.44
C ALA A 312 -12.54 -14.16 1.24
N VAL A 313 -12.26 -12.89 0.93
CA VAL A 313 -11.25 -12.10 1.65
C VAL A 313 -11.67 -11.84 3.09
N ARG A 314 -12.95 -11.48 3.30
CA ARG A 314 -13.51 -11.25 4.64
C ARG A 314 -13.34 -12.46 5.54
N ASP A 315 -13.73 -13.63 5.04
CA ASP A 315 -13.71 -14.87 5.82
C ASP A 315 -12.24 -15.19 6.22
N ILE A 316 -11.29 -15.07 5.29
CA ILE A 316 -9.86 -15.29 5.56
C ILE A 316 -9.30 -14.26 6.55
N PHE A 317 -9.58 -12.96 6.35
CA PHE A 317 -9.00 -11.92 7.21
C PHE A 317 -9.57 -11.93 8.64
N ARG A 318 -10.79 -12.43 8.83
CA ARG A 318 -11.42 -12.55 10.15
C ARG A 318 -11.02 -13.82 10.92
N GLU A 319 -10.57 -14.86 10.22
CA GLU A 319 -10.09 -16.10 10.85
C GLU A 319 -8.67 -15.97 11.43
N CYS A 320 -7.92 -14.94 11.04
CA CYS A 320 -6.51 -14.75 11.38
C CYS A 320 -6.25 -13.76 12.53
#